data_e8380fb84dd96967aa018ef38505cbd1
#
_entry.id   e8380fb84dd96967aa018ef38505cbd1
#
_cell.length_a   1.000
_cell.length_b   1.000
_cell.length_c   1.000
_cell.angle_alpha   90.00
_cell.angle_beta   90.00
_cell.angle_gamma   90.00
#
_symmetry.space_group_name_H-M   'P 1'
#
loop_
_entity.id
_entity.type
_entity.pdbx_description
1 polymer ?
#
loop_
_entity_poly.entity_id
_entity_poly.type
_entity_poly.pdbx_seq_one_letter_code
_entity_poly.pdbx_strand_id
1 'polypeptide(L)'
;RISKEYRAYYSGSPIQYSKNERSSSKSVYLVDLEPGQEPDVNQVLLDNYRPICLFKATSLDQAMAICEERAGQDIFAYFEIETNDSIDLESIRKMKKLMKNIIEIKPVLKGSQDWVKKEMVDISRASIGQYFVDFYKEENEGGAPRQDLIDLFNKLISREDIDHETN
;
A
#
# COMPACT_ATOMS: atom_id res chain seq x y z
N ARG A 1 16.44 7.47 -9.62
CA ARG A 1 17.90 7.36 -9.49
C ARG A 1 18.21 6.62 -8.19
N ILE A 2 18.98 5.53 -8.27
CA ILE A 2 19.31 4.67 -7.12
C ILE A 2 20.51 5.22 -6.34
N SER A 3 21.51 5.77 -7.04
CA SER A 3 22.72 6.30 -6.41
C SER A 3 23.08 7.67 -6.99
N LYS A 4 23.70 8.52 -6.15
CA LYS A 4 24.28 9.79 -6.60
C LYS A 4 25.68 9.62 -7.18
N GLU A 5 26.39 8.59 -6.70
CA GLU A 5 27.77 8.30 -7.10
C GLU A 5 27.83 7.54 -8.43
N TYR A 6 26.89 6.58 -8.61
CA TYR A 6 26.72 5.87 -9.86
C TYR A 6 25.39 6.27 -10.49
N ARG A 7 25.36 6.52 -11.81
CA ARG A 7 24.14 6.82 -12.55
C ARG A 7 23.31 5.56 -12.77
N ALA A 8 22.82 4.97 -11.68
CA ALA A 8 21.97 3.80 -11.72
C ALA A 8 20.49 4.22 -11.66
N TYR A 9 19.69 3.68 -12.56
CA TYR A 9 18.25 3.92 -12.67
C TYR A 9 17.50 2.60 -12.59
N TYR A 10 16.39 2.63 -11.87
CA TYR A 10 15.42 1.54 -11.87
C TYR A 10 14.23 1.95 -12.73
N SER A 11 13.93 1.17 -13.78
CA SER A 11 12.85 1.49 -14.72
C SER A 11 11.46 1.46 -14.08
N GLY A 12 11.31 0.72 -12.99
CA GLY A 12 10.02 0.53 -12.33
C GLY A 12 9.09 -0.38 -13.13
N SER A 13 7.85 -0.48 -12.68
CA SER A 13 6.80 -1.18 -13.40
C SER A 13 6.05 -0.21 -14.32
N PRO A 14 5.71 -0.60 -15.56
CA PRO A 14 4.98 0.24 -16.50
C PRO A 14 3.50 0.43 -16.13
N ILE A 15 2.97 -0.40 -15.23
CA ILE A 15 1.59 -0.37 -14.77
C ILE A 15 1.52 -0.32 -13.24
N GLN A 16 0.37 0.10 -12.70
CA GLN A 16 0.08 0.03 -11.26
C GLN A 16 -0.33 -1.39 -10.87
N TYR A 17 0.23 -1.92 -9.77
CA TYR A 17 -0.07 -3.27 -9.25
C TYR A 17 -0.89 -3.26 -7.96
N SER A 18 -0.83 -2.17 -7.20
CA SER A 18 -1.46 -2.11 -5.88
C SER A 18 -2.13 -0.77 -5.62
N LYS A 19 -3.05 -0.73 -4.65
CA LYS A 19 -3.72 0.52 -4.25
C LYS A 19 -2.75 1.58 -3.71
N ASN A 20 -1.57 1.20 -3.23
CA ASN A 20 -0.56 2.16 -2.77
C ASN A 20 0.10 2.92 -3.92
N GLU A 21 0.08 2.35 -5.12
CA GLU A 21 0.65 2.97 -6.32
C GLU A 21 -0.32 3.88 -7.08
N ARG A 22 -1.56 4.04 -6.59
CA ARG A 22 -2.62 4.82 -7.27
C ARG A 22 -2.24 6.27 -7.58
N SER A 23 -1.36 6.86 -6.76
CA SER A 23 -0.85 8.24 -6.94
C SER A 23 0.49 8.31 -7.66
N SER A 24 1.08 7.17 -8.02
CA SER A 24 2.38 7.16 -8.70
C SER A 24 2.21 7.24 -10.21
N SER A 25 2.88 8.21 -10.83
CA SER A 25 3.02 8.27 -12.28
C SER A 25 3.98 7.17 -12.74
N LYS A 26 3.57 6.42 -13.76
CA LYS A 26 4.41 5.40 -14.38
C LYS A 26 5.21 5.99 -15.52
N SER A 27 6.42 5.46 -15.74
CA SER A 27 7.32 5.98 -16.75
C SER A 27 8.27 4.91 -17.24
N VAL A 28 8.86 5.17 -18.40
CA VAL A 28 10.02 4.45 -18.93
C VAL A 28 11.17 5.40 -19.14
N TYR A 29 12.39 4.89 -19.23
CA TYR A 29 13.57 5.69 -19.57
C TYR A 29 14.00 5.36 -20.99
N LEU A 30 14.19 6.40 -21.79
CA LEU A 30 14.96 6.35 -23.04
C LEU A 30 16.40 6.69 -22.71
N VAL A 31 17.32 5.82 -23.12
CA VAL A 31 18.73 5.99 -22.83
C VAL A 31 19.50 5.99 -24.14
N ASP A 32 20.10 7.13 -24.45
CA ASP A 32 20.98 7.30 -25.61
C ASP A 32 22.44 7.17 -25.18
N LEU A 33 23.17 6.26 -25.84
CA LEU A 33 24.56 5.94 -25.52
C LEU A 33 25.43 6.26 -26.72
N GLU A 34 26.43 7.15 -26.53
CA GLU A 34 27.45 7.43 -27.51
C GLU A 34 28.84 7.12 -26.96
N PRO A 35 29.76 6.57 -27.76
CA PRO A 35 31.11 6.27 -27.29
C PRO A 35 31.83 7.54 -26.80
N GLY A 36 32.34 7.49 -25.57
CA GLY A 36 33.10 8.59 -24.96
C GLY A 36 32.23 9.72 -24.40
N GLN A 37 30.91 9.62 -24.48
CA GLN A 37 29.98 10.57 -23.88
C GLN A 37 29.26 9.96 -22.66
N GLU A 38 28.75 10.82 -21.80
CA GLU A 38 27.86 10.38 -20.74
C GLU A 38 26.48 9.98 -21.31
N PRO A 39 25.83 8.93 -20.76
CA PRO A 39 24.49 8.54 -21.19
C PRO A 39 23.48 9.68 -21.04
N ASP A 40 22.73 9.97 -22.10
CA ASP A 40 21.55 10.82 -22.02
C ASP A 40 20.34 9.97 -21.62
N VAL A 41 19.69 10.34 -20.51
CA VAL A 41 18.60 9.58 -19.89
C VAL A 41 17.34 10.42 -19.80
N ASN A 42 16.38 10.12 -20.65
CA ASN A 42 15.12 10.84 -20.75
C ASN A 42 13.98 10.03 -20.16
N GLN A 43 13.24 10.59 -19.18
CA GLN A 43 12.06 9.96 -18.61
C GLN A 43 10.82 10.28 -19.45
N VAL A 44 10.14 9.25 -19.93
CA VAL A 44 8.87 9.35 -20.65
C VAL A 44 7.75 8.84 -19.75
N LEU A 45 6.80 9.71 -19.44
CA LEU A 45 5.62 9.35 -18.66
C LEU A 45 4.68 8.45 -19.47
N LEU A 46 4.10 7.47 -18.82
CA LEU A 46 3.11 6.57 -19.39
C LEU A 46 1.72 6.92 -18.89
N ASP A 47 0.75 6.92 -19.78
CA ASP A 47 -0.65 6.98 -19.40
C ASP A 47 -1.10 5.65 -18.79
N ASN A 48 -1.78 5.74 -17.65
CA ASN A 48 -2.36 4.55 -17.04
C ASN A 48 -3.58 4.09 -17.85
N TYR A 49 -3.40 3.03 -18.61
CA TYR A 49 -4.47 2.41 -19.39
C TYR A 49 -5.69 2.03 -18.54
N ARG A 50 -5.43 1.50 -17.34
CA ARG A 50 -6.47 1.11 -16.36
C ARG A 50 -6.02 1.53 -14.96
N PRO A 51 -6.30 2.77 -14.56
CA PRO A 51 -5.82 3.29 -13.28
C PRO A 51 -6.49 2.59 -12.10
N ILE A 52 -5.73 2.49 -10.99
CA ILE A 52 -6.25 2.04 -9.71
C ILE A 52 -6.86 3.23 -8.99
N CYS A 53 -8.13 3.11 -8.61
CA CYS A 53 -8.89 4.13 -7.87
C CYS A 53 -9.31 3.60 -6.51
N LEU A 54 -9.14 4.41 -5.46
CA LEU A 54 -9.69 4.16 -4.13
C LEU A 54 -10.84 5.12 -3.87
N PHE A 55 -12.03 4.57 -3.69
CA PHE A 55 -13.23 5.30 -3.34
C PHE A 55 -13.54 5.13 -1.86
N LYS A 56 -13.72 6.25 -1.18
CA LYS A 56 -14.17 6.28 0.21
C LYS A 56 -15.61 6.72 0.24
N ALA A 57 -16.48 5.96 0.88
CA ALA A 57 -17.89 6.23 1.00
C ALA A 57 -18.32 6.21 2.48
N THR A 58 -19.10 7.19 2.89
CA THR A 58 -19.64 7.31 4.26
C THR A 58 -20.89 6.46 4.49
N SER A 59 -21.38 5.82 3.43
CA SER A 59 -22.51 4.89 3.46
C SER A 59 -22.51 3.97 2.24
N LEU A 60 -23.30 2.91 2.32
CA LEU A 60 -23.51 2.00 1.19
C LEU A 60 -24.22 2.71 0.02
N ASP A 61 -25.17 3.60 0.30
CA ASP A 61 -25.87 4.37 -0.74
C ASP A 61 -24.91 5.27 -1.51
N GLN A 62 -23.97 5.91 -0.82
CA GLN A 62 -22.94 6.70 -1.48
C GLN A 62 -22.01 5.84 -2.33
N ALA A 63 -21.64 4.65 -1.86
CA ALA A 63 -20.85 3.71 -2.64
C ALA A 63 -21.58 3.26 -3.91
N MET A 64 -22.90 3.01 -3.82
CA MET A 64 -23.74 2.70 -4.98
C MET A 64 -23.79 3.86 -5.98
N ALA A 65 -24.00 5.10 -5.50
CA ALA A 65 -23.98 6.28 -6.36
C ALA A 65 -22.66 6.46 -7.11
N ILE A 66 -21.51 6.19 -6.44
CA ILE A 66 -20.20 6.19 -7.09
C ILE A 66 -20.13 5.11 -8.17
N CYS A 67 -20.66 3.90 -7.91
CA CYS A 67 -20.68 2.84 -8.90
C CYS A 67 -21.52 3.21 -10.14
N GLU A 68 -22.65 3.91 -9.94
CA GLU A 68 -23.49 4.39 -11.03
C GLU A 68 -22.79 5.48 -11.85
N GLU A 69 -22.18 6.46 -11.19
CA GLU A 69 -21.44 7.56 -11.84
C GLU A 69 -20.25 7.03 -12.67
N ARG A 70 -19.57 6.00 -12.17
CA ARG A 70 -18.38 5.41 -12.78
C ARG A 70 -18.68 4.16 -13.62
N ALA A 71 -19.96 3.85 -13.84
CA ALA A 71 -20.35 2.69 -14.62
C ALA A 71 -19.75 2.71 -16.02
N GLY A 72 -19.16 1.58 -16.43
CA GLY A 72 -18.54 1.43 -17.75
C GLY A 72 -17.13 2.04 -17.87
N GLN A 73 -16.58 2.68 -16.86
CA GLN A 73 -15.18 3.13 -16.87
C GLN A 73 -14.24 1.94 -16.71
N ASP A 74 -13.12 1.95 -17.44
CA ASP A 74 -12.11 0.89 -17.39
C ASP A 74 -11.05 1.20 -16.32
N ILE A 75 -11.44 1.05 -15.06
CA ILE A 75 -10.61 1.30 -13.87
C ILE A 75 -10.64 0.09 -12.95
N PHE A 76 -9.57 -0.10 -12.16
CA PHE A 76 -9.58 -1.00 -11.01
C PHE A 76 -10.04 -0.24 -9.77
N ALA A 77 -11.11 -0.69 -9.13
CA ALA A 77 -11.74 0.00 -8.02
C ALA A 77 -11.54 -0.71 -6.68
N TYR A 78 -11.15 0.05 -5.68
CA TYR A 78 -11.17 -0.33 -4.27
C TYR A 78 -12.17 0.55 -3.57
N PHE A 79 -13.01 -0.03 -2.72
CA PHE A 79 -13.98 0.69 -1.90
C PHE A 79 -13.68 0.54 -0.42
N GLU A 80 -13.65 1.66 0.30
CA GLU A 80 -13.70 1.73 1.76
C GLU A 80 -15.05 2.35 2.14
N ILE A 81 -15.94 1.56 2.75
CA ILE A 81 -17.32 1.97 3.04
C ILE A 81 -17.51 2.03 4.55
N GLU A 82 -17.86 3.22 5.07
CA GLU A 82 -18.16 3.39 6.49
C GLU A 82 -19.49 2.71 6.81
N THR A 83 -19.45 1.69 7.66
CA THR A 83 -20.62 0.96 8.13
C THR A 83 -20.33 0.36 9.50
N ASN A 84 -21.39 0.17 10.30
CA ASN A 84 -21.31 -0.58 11.55
C ASN A 84 -21.69 -2.05 11.37
N ASP A 85 -22.29 -2.37 10.20
CA ASP A 85 -22.80 -3.70 9.88
C ASP A 85 -22.01 -4.31 8.72
N SER A 86 -22.16 -5.61 8.55
CA SER A 86 -21.62 -6.31 7.38
C SER A 86 -22.37 -5.87 6.12
N ILE A 87 -21.63 -5.67 5.01
CA ILE A 87 -22.23 -5.38 3.72
C ILE A 87 -22.86 -6.65 3.17
N ASP A 88 -24.13 -6.61 2.83
CA ASP A 88 -24.87 -7.75 2.33
C ASP A 88 -24.42 -8.16 0.91
N LEU A 89 -24.57 -9.44 0.59
CA LEU A 89 -24.13 -10.03 -0.67
C LEU A 89 -24.88 -9.46 -1.90
N GLU A 90 -26.12 -9.01 -1.71
CA GLU A 90 -26.92 -8.44 -2.81
C GLU A 90 -26.36 -7.09 -3.21
N SER A 91 -26.01 -6.24 -2.26
CA SER A 91 -25.37 -4.95 -2.49
C SER A 91 -24.00 -5.12 -3.16
N ILE A 92 -23.17 -6.08 -2.71
CA ILE A 92 -21.91 -6.39 -3.36
C ILE A 92 -22.10 -6.82 -4.82
N ARG A 93 -23.12 -7.66 -5.09
CA ARG A 93 -23.44 -8.09 -6.46
C ARG A 93 -23.91 -6.93 -7.34
N LYS A 94 -24.73 -6.02 -6.82
CA LYS A 94 -25.17 -4.82 -7.53
C LYS A 94 -23.98 -3.92 -7.89
N MET A 95 -23.10 -3.63 -6.94
CA MET A 95 -21.88 -2.86 -7.18
C MET A 95 -21.02 -3.50 -8.29
N LYS A 96 -20.74 -4.81 -8.19
CA LYS A 96 -19.95 -5.53 -9.20
C LYS A 96 -20.62 -5.62 -10.57
N LYS A 97 -21.95 -5.55 -10.65
CA LYS A 97 -22.69 -5.47 -11.93
C LYS A 97 -22.51 -4.11 -12.61
N LEU A 98 -22.44 -3.03 -11.84
CA LEU A 98 -22.22 -1.67 -12.34
C LEU A 98 -20.75 -1.44 -12.72
N MET A 99 -19.83 -1.91 -11.87
CA MET A 99 -18.39 -1.80 -12.08
C MET A 99 -17.73 -3.18 -12.03
N LYS A 100 -17.34 -3.70 -13.20
CA LYS A 100 -16.82 -5.07 -13.35
C LYS A 100 -15.49 -5.31 -12.65
N ASN A 101 -14.65 -4.27 -12.52
CA ASN A 101 -13.28 -4.37 -12.03
C ASN A 101 -13.14 -3.89 -10.57
N ILE A 102 -14.15 -4.15 -9.72
CA ILE A 102 -14.00 -3.94 -8.28
C ILE A 102 -13.13 -5.05 -7.70
N ILE A 103 -11.96 -4.67 -7.19
CA ILE A 103 -10.97 -5.59 -6.61
C ILE A 103 -11.32 -5.90 -5.16
N GLU A 104 -11.64 -4.86 -4.38
CA GLU A 104 -11.90 -4.99 -2.95
C GLU A 104 -13.06 -4.07 -2.53
N ILE A 105 -13.91 -4.58 -1.64
CA ILE A 105 -14.90 -3.79 -0.89
C ILE A 105 -14.62 -4.04 0.58
N LYS A 106 -14.09 -3.02 1.27
CA LYS A 106 -13.72 -3.09 2.68
C LYS A 106 -14.70 -2.28 3.52
N PRO A 107 -15.44 -2.91 4.47
CA PRO A 107 -16.18 -2.18 5.47
C PRO A 107 -15.21 -1.50 6.46
N VAL A 108 -15.51 -0.26 6.82
CA VAL A 108 -14.76 0.54 7.80
C VAL A 108 -15.73 0.98 8.88
N LEU A 109 -15.41 0.75 10.14
CA LEU A 109 -16.28 1.13 11.26
C LEU A 109 -16.43 2.66 11.32
N LYS A 110 -17.66 3.15 11.49
CA LYS A 110 -17.93 4.57 11.69
C LYS A 110 -17.22 5.09 12.94
N GLY A 111 -16.48 6.18 12.78
CA GLY A 111 -15.73 6.78 13.87
C GLY A 111 -14.32 6.21 14.10
N SER A 112 -13.90 5.23 13.33
CA SER A 112 -12.55 4.66 13.37
C SER A 112 -11.48 5.53 12.68
N GLN A 113 -11.65 6.86 12.67
CA GLN A 113 -10.59 7.78 12.24
C GLN A 113 -9.27 7.60 13.04
N ASP A 114 -9.35 6.90 14.16
CA ASP A 114 -8.17 6.58 14.96
C ASP A 114 -7.28 5.46 14.40
N TRP A 115 -7.76 4.64 13.46
CA TRP A 115 -6.92 3.57 12.90
C TRP A 115 -5.86 4.10 11.92
N VAL A 116 -6.17 5.17 11.19
CA VAL A 116 -5.18 5.81 10.29
C VAL A 116 -4.11 6.56 11.11
N LYS A 117 -4.46 7.04 12.32
CA LYS A 117 -3.48 7.62 13.25
C LYS A 117 -2.72 6.56 14.05
N LYS A 118 -3.28 5.36 14.24
CA LYS A 118 -2.56 4.27 14.92
C LYS A 118 -1.51 3.57 14.05
N GLU A 119 -1.65 3.59 12.73
CA GLU A 119 -0.59 3.12 11.83
C GLU A 119 0.53 4.16 11.59
N MET A 120 0.30 5.41 12.00
CA MET A 120 1.35 6.42 12.16
C MET A 120 1.71 6.66 13.64
N VAL A 121 1.50 5.69 14.50
CA VAL A 121 2.18 5.67 15.80
C VAL A 121 3.65 5.57 15.47
N ASP A 122 4.37 6.61 15.85
CA ASP A 122 5.82 6.66 15.94
C ASP A 122 6.31 5.28 16.42
N ILE A 123 6.76 4.46 15.47
CA ILE A 123 7.26 3.12 15.77
C ILE A 123 8.62 3.35 16.42
N SER A 124 8.59 3.84 17.65
CA SER A 124 9.80 3.89 18.46
C SER A 124 10.29 2.46 18.65
N ARG A 125 11.60 2.26 18.69
CA ARG A 125 12.23 0.95 18.92
C ARG A 125 11.62 0.18 20.11
N ALA A 126 11.15 0.91 21.12
CA ALA A 126 10.44 0.35 22.27
C ALA A 126 9.08 -0.25 21.90
N SER A 127 8.38 0.29 20.89
CA SER A 127 7.08 -0.25 20.47
C SER A 127 7.22 -1.52 19.61
N ILE A 128 8.27 -1.64 18.78
CA ILE A 128 8.50 -2.84 17.95
C ILE A 128 8.75 -4.07 18.84
N GLY A 129 9.56 -3.91 19.90
CA GLY A 129 9.81 -4.98 20.86
C GLY A 129 8.52 -5.44 21.59
N GLN A 130 7.63 -4.51 21.92
CA GLN A 130 6.35 -4.83 22.55
C GLN A 130 5.42 -5.54 21.55
N TYR A 131 5.35 -5.11 20.30
CA TYR A 131 4.59 -5.80 19.25
C TYR A 131 5.05 -7.24 19.04
N PHE A 132 6.36 -7.50 19.08
CA PHE A 132 6.88 -8.85 19.00
C PHE A 132 6.40 -9.73 20.17
N VAL A 133 6.43 -9.20 21.40
CA VAL A 133 5.96 -9.93 22.59
C VAL A 133 4.46 -10.23 22.51
N ASP A 134 3.67 -9.26 22.07
CA ASP A 134 2.21 -9.42 21.97
C ASP A 134 1.85 -10.40 20.86
N PHE A 135 2.46 -10.31 19.68
CA PHE A 135 2.32 -11.28 18.60
C PHE A 135 2.70 -12.70 19.03
N TYR A 136 3.84 -12.84 19.74
CA TYR A 136 4.28 -14.16 20.23
C TYR A 136 3.27 -14.79 21.19
N LYS A 137 2.64 -13.99 22.05
CA LYS A 137 1.60 -14.46 22.97
C LYS A 137 0.34 -14.92 22.24
N GLU A 138 -0.08 -14.18 21.21
CA GLU A 138 -1.23 -14.55 20.38
C GLU A 138 -1.02 -15.90 19.68
N GLU A 139 0.17 -16.13 19.13
CA GLU A 139 0.50 -17.37 18.40
C GLU A 139 0.82 -18.56 19.31
N ASN A 140 1.13 -18.33 20.58
CA ASN A 140 1.54 -19.39 21.54
C ASN A 140 0.60 -19.51 22.74
N GLU A 141 -0.72 -19.44 22.52
CA GLU A 141 -1.76 -19.66 23.54
C GLU A 141 -1.56 -18.81 24.81
N GLY A 142 -1.04 -17.59 24.67
CA GLY A 142 -0.77 -16.66 25.77
C GLY A 142 0.60 -16.84 26.44
N GLY A 143 1.43 -17.78 25.96
CA GLY A 143 2.79 -18.00 26.46
C GLY A 143 3.71 -16.82 26.15
N ALA A 144 4.42 -16.27 27.16
CA ALA A 144 5.39 -15.21 26.92
C ALA A 144 6.68 -15.73 26.27
N PRO A 145 7.33 -14.95 25.35
CA PRO A 145 8.61 -15.33 24.79
C PRO A 145 9.71 -15.34 25.86
N ARG A 146 10.68 -16.25 25.71
CA ARG A 146 11.84 -16.29 26.61
C ARG A 146 12.72 -15.05 26.42
N GLN A 147 13.43 -14.65 27.48
CA GLN A 147 14.24 -13.44 27.46
C GLN A 147 15.32 -13.46 26.37
N ASP A 148 15.95 -14.62 26.16
CA ASP A 148 16.98 -14.80 25.11
C ASP A 148 16.43 -14.54 23.68
N LEU A 149 15.15 -14.85 23.44
CA LEU A 149 14.49 -14.59 22.17
C LEU A 149 14.18 -13.10 22.00
N ILE A 150 13.74 -12.42 23.08
CA ILE A 150 13.53 -10.97 23.08
C ILE A 150 14.85 -10.23 22.82
N ASP A 151 15.94 -10.66 23.47
CA ASP A 151 17.25 -10.06 23.30
C ASP A 151 17.78 -10.25 21.88
N LEU A 152 17.57 -11.45 21.29
CA LEU A 152 17.93 -11.73 19.89
C LEU A 152 17.13 -10.85 18.92
N PHE A 153 15.82 -10.72 19.13
CA PHE A 153 14.96 -9.87 18.31
C PHE A 153 15.42 -8.42 18.34
N ASN A 154 15.67 -7.87 19.53
CA ASN A 154 16.15 -6.50 19.69
C ASN A 154 17.53 -6.28 19.03
N LYS A 155 18.40 -7.30 19.08
CA LYS A 155 19.72 -7.25 18.43
C LYS A 155 19.63 -7.25 16.91
N LEU A 156 18.67 -7.97 16.33
CA LEU A 156 18.44 -7.99 14.88
C LEU A 156 17.94 -6.64 14.38
N ILE A 157 16.94 -6.06 15.04
CA ILE A 157 16.44 -4.73 14.70
C ILE A 157 17.54 -3.67 14.78
N SER A 158 18.39 -3.73 15.81
CA SER A 158 19.48 -2.78 15.97
C SER A 158 20.59 -2.91 14.90
N ARG A 159 20.71 -4.07 14.22
CA ARG A 159 21.67 -4.29 13.14
C ARG A 159 21.17 -3.80 11.79
N GLU A 160 19.90 -3.93 11.49
CA GLU A 160 19.32 -3.42 10.23
C GLU A 160 19.45 -1.90 10.10
N ASP A 161 19.38 -1.15 11.21
CA ASP A 161 19.56 0.30 11.18
C ASP A 161 20.99 0.76 10.87
N ILE A 162 22.01 -0.07 11.12
CA ILE A 162 23.42 0.29 10.84
C ILE A 162 23.70 0.19 9.33
N ASP A 163 23.03 -0.73 8.62
CA ASP A 163 23.20 -0.91 7.18
C ASP A 163 22.41 0.15 6.36
N HIS A 164 21.44 0.84 6.97
CA HIS A 164 20.70 1.93 6.31
C HIS A 164 21.33 3.31 6.50
N GLU A 165 22.17 3.53 7.49
CA GLU A 165 22.88 4.81 7.71
C GLU A 165 24.24 4.89 6.98
N THR A 166 24.70 3.81 6.36
CA THR A 166 26.02 3.75 5.67
C THR A 166 25.92 3.63 4.15
N ASN A 167 24.73 3.91 3.56
CA ASN A 167 24.60 3.92 2.08
C ASN A 167 23.99 5.22 1.58
#